data_a1514b9bedb8064ed2f73c9631d20426
#
_entry.id   a1514b9bedb8064ed2f73c9631d20426
#
_cell.length_a   1.000
_cell.length_b   1.000
_cell.length_c   1.000
_cell.angle_alpha   90.00
_cell.angle_beta   90.00
_cell.angle_gamma   90.00
#
_symmetry.space_group_name_H-M   'P 1'
#
loop_
_entity.id
_entity.type
_entity.pdbx_description
1 polymer ?
#
loop_
_entity_poly.entity_id
_entity_poly.type
_entity_poly.pdbx_seq_one_letter_code
_entity_poly.pdbx_strand_id
1 'polypeptide(L)'
;ATSPLAPFSINRREPLATDVAIDILYCGVCHTDIHFARNEWGFSQYPIVPGHEILGRVSRVGPKVTRFKVGDLAAVGCMVDSCRECVDCKEDLEQFCSKSVGTYAGFDKVLNKPTYGGYSKQIVVDSHFALRIPDGLDPAAAAPLPPGGRARRSPGRPRRPPSRPRR
;
A
#
# COMPACT_ATOMS: atom_id res chain seq x y z
N ALA A 1 11.47 -19.88 8.20
CA ALA A 1 11.10 -19.53 9.57
C ALA A 1 10.66 -20.79 10.30
N THR A 2 11.15 -21.03 11.47
CA THR A 2 10.85 -22.25 12.29
C THR A 2 9.92 -21.93 13.46
N SER A 3 9.65 -20.65 13.73
CA SER A 3 8.74 -20.23 14.80
C SER A 3 7.30 -20.08 14.29
N PRO A 4 6.29 -20.38 15.13
CA PRO A 4 4.89 -20.15 14.79
C PRO A 4 4.61 -18.64 14.65
N LEU A 5 3.48 -18.32 14.01
CA LEU A 5 2.94 -16.96 14.03
C LEU A 5 2.59 -16.56 15.47
N ALA A 6 2.92 -15.34 15.86
CA ALA A 6 2.66 -14.82 17.21
C ALA A 6 2.17 -13.37 17.14
N PRO A 7 1.40 -12.92 18.14
CA PRO A 7 1.06 -11.51 18.27
C PRO A 7 2.33 -10.64 18.32
N PHE A 8 2.31 -9.51 17.58
CA PHE A 8 3.42 -8.59 17.53
C PHE A 8 2.91 -7.15 17.63
N SER A 9 3.53 -6.35 18.48
CA SER A 9 3.17 -4.94 18.66
C SER A 9 4.03 -4.05 17.78
N ILE A 10 3.39 -3.19 17.01
CA ILE A 10 4.03 -2.22 16.14
C ILE A 10 3.54 -0.81 16.46
N ASN A 11 4.42 0.17 16.32
CA ASN A 11 4.05 1.58 16.38
C ASN A 11 3.89 2.13 14.97
N ARG A 12 2.77 2.78 14.70
CA ARG A 12 2.58 3.59 13.48
C ARG A 12 3.01 5.02 13.75
N ARG A 13 3.49 5.69 12.72
CA ARG A 13 3.78 7.13 12.79
C ARG A 13 2.50 7.95 12.88
N GLU A 14 2.62 9.18 13.39
CA GLU A 14 1.54 10.14 13.24
C GLU A 14 1.38 10.52 11.75
N PRO A 15 0.13 10.76 11.29
CA PRO A 15 -0.11 11.18 9.92
C PRO A 15 0.60 12.51 9.61
N LEU A 16 1.39 12.52 8.54
CA LEU A 16 1.96 13.73 7.97
C LEU A 16 0.89 14.53 7.21
N ALA A 17 1.29 15.67 6.67
CA ALA A 17 0.36 16.61 6.02
C ALA A 17 -0.48 15.97 4.88
N THR A 18 0.06 15.01 4.17
CA THR A 18 -0.58 14.34 3.02
C THR A 18 -1.06 12.92 3.32
N ASP A 19 -0.92 12.47 4.59
CA ASP A 19 -1.26 11.11 4.98
C ASP A 19 -2.71 10.92 5.36
N VAL A 20 -3.13 9.66 5.26
CA VAL A 20 -4.35 9.14 5.87
C VAL A 20 -4.01 8.03 6.85
N ALA A 21 -4.65 8.02 8.02
CA ALA A 21 -4.68 6.87 8.91
C ALA A 21 -5.94 6.08 8.64
N ILE A 22 -5.81 4.78 8.50
CA ILE A 22 -6.89 3.87 8.13
C ILE A 22 -6.97 2.77 9.18
N ASP A 23 -8.11 2.67 9.86
CA ASP A 23 -8.44 1.55 10.73
C ASP A 23 -8.85 0.37 9.87
N ILE A 24 -8.09 -0.71 9.94
CA ILE A 24 -8.22 -1.85 9.03
C ILE A 24 -9.43 -2.67 9.43
N LEU A 25 -10.33 -2.89 8.48
CA LEU A 25 -11.51 -3.75 8.64
C LEU A 25 -11.25 -5.15 8.07
N TYR A 26 -10.60 -5.21 6.91
CA TYR A 26 -10.29 -6.45 6.21
C TYR A 26 -8.88 -6.36 5.61
N CYS A 27 -8.22 -7.51 5.56
CA CYS A 27 -6.98 -7.66 4.79
C CYS A 27 -7.00 -9.05 4.15
N GLY A 28 -7.00 -9.08 2.83
CA GLY A 28 -6.93 -10.32 2.07
C GLY A 28 -5.61 -11.05 2.27
N VAL A 29 -5.61 -12.35 1.97
CA VAL A 29 -4.42 -13.21 2.02
C VAL A 29 -3.94 -13.49 0.62
N CYS A 30 -2.75 -13.01 0.30
CA CYS A 30 -2.06 -13.26 -0.95
C CYS A 30 -1.01 -14.36 -0.78
N HIS A 31 -0.71 -15.06 -1.86
CA HIS A 31 0.38 -16.06 -1.86
C HIS A 31 1.74 -15.44 -1.51
N THR A 32 1.94 -14.18 -1.87
CA THR A 32 3.12 -13.38 -1.51
C THR A 32 3.34 -13.32 0.02
N ASP A 33 2.27 -13.23 0.79
CA ASP A 33 2.37 -13.20 2.27
C ASP A 33 2.94 -14.50 2.81
N ILE A 34 2.56 -15.63 2.19
CA ILE A 34 3.08 -16.97 2.53
C ILE A 34 4.55 -17.08 2.17
N HIS A 35 4.94 -16.64 0.96
CA HIS A 35 6.34 -16.65 0.53
C HIS A 35 7.24 -15.85 1.48
N PHE A 36 6.81 -14.66 1.87
CA PHE A 36 7.56 -13.84 2.83
C PHE A 36 7.60 -14.47 4.22
N ALA A 37 6.46 -14.97 4.73
CA ALA A 37 6.39 -15.59 6.05
C ALA A 37 7.30 -16.81 6.15
N ARG A 38 7.44 -17.60 5.07
CA ARG A 38 8.28 -18.78 5.00
C ARG A 38 9.72 -18.53 4.54
N ASN A 39 10.03 -17.31 4.13
CA ASN A 39 11.31 -16.95 3.51
C ASN A 39 11.65 -17.80 2.27
N GLU A 40 10.67 -18.12 1.47
CA GLU A 40 10.86 -18.98 0.28
C GLU A 40 11.71 -18.30 -0.80
N TRP A 41 11.79 -16.96 -0.79
CA TRP A 41 12.65 -16.18 -1.68
C TRP A 41 14.04 -15.87 -1.10
N GLY A 42 14.31 -16.23 0.15
CA GLY A 42 15.63 -16.12 0.77
C GLY A 42 16.01 -14.71 1.27
N PHE A 43 15.09 -13.73 1.22
CA PHE A 43 15.40 -12.34 1.63
C PHE A 43 14.43 -11.73 2.64
N SER A 44 13.57 -12.52 3.27
CA SER A 44 12.69 -12.02 4.33
C SER A 44 13.46 -11.58 5.55
N GLN A 45 13.10 -10.41 6.07
CA GLN A 45 13.66 -9.89 7.32
C GLN A 45 12.60 -9.97 8.42
N TYR A 46 12.95 -10.57 9.54
CA TYR A 46 12.05 -10.73 10.68
C TYR A 46 12.40 -9.77 11.82
N PRO A 47 11.41 -9.33 12.64
CA PRO A 47 9.99 -9.67 12.55
C PRO A 47 9.32 -9.02 11.34
N ILE A 48 8.36 -9.72 10.73
CA ILE A 48 7.58 -9.24 9.59
C ILE A 48 6.08 -9.29 9.92
N VAL A 49 5.33 -8.28 9.48
CA VAL A 49 3.86 -8.27 9.50
C VAL A 49 3.40 -8.13 8.05
N PRO A 50 2.95 -9.22 7.42
CA PRO A 50 2.49 -9.18 6.03
C PRO A 50 1.11 -8.52 5.87
N GLY A 51 0.50 -8.69 4.67
CA GLY A 51 -0.80 -8.16 4.29
C GLY A 51 -0.67 -6.89 3.44
N HIS A 52 -1.13 -6.97 2.19
CA HIS A 52 -1.12 -5.85 1.24
C HIS A 52 -2.41 -5.76 0.43
N GLU A 53 -3.47 -6.41 0.90
CA GLU A 53 -4.82 -6.34 0.35
C GLU A 53 -5.73 -5.70 1.39
N ILE A 54 -5.40 -4.47 1.77
CA ILE A 54 -5.97 -3.77 2.92
C ILE A 54 -7.22 -3.01 2.49
N LEU A 55 -8.27 -3.14 3.27
CA LEU A 55 -9.44 -2.28 3.23
C LEU A 55 -9.81 -1.84 4.64
N GLY A 56 -10.10 -0.56 4.81
CA GLY A 56 -10.45 -0.02 6.11
C GLY A 56 -11.16 1.32 6.02
N ARG A 57 -11.39 1.89 7.19
CA ARG A 57 -12.05 3.19 7.33
C ARG A 57 -11.03 4.25 7.71
N VAL A 58 -11.04 5.36 7.00
CA VAL A 58 -10.19 6.52 7.31
C VAL A 58 -10.59 7.05 8.69
N SER A 59 -9.65 7.04 9.62
CA SER A 59 -9.84 7.52 10.99
C SER A 59 -9.23 8.89 11.22
N ARG A 60 -8.17 9.25 10.47
CA ARG A 60 -7.53 10.58 10.51
C ARG A 60 -7.03 10.97 9.12
N VAL A 61 -6.98 12.27 8.85
CA VAL A 61 -6.44 12.84 7.60
C VAL A 61 -5.48 13.97 7.93
N GLY A 62 -4.39 14.05 7.18
CA GLY A 62 -3.47 15.19 7.25
C GLY A 62 -4.09 16.45 6.64
N PRO A 63 -3.61 17.64 7.02
CA PRO A 63 -4.23 18.92 6.63
C PRO A 63 -4.17 19.25 5.14
N LYS A 64 -3.35 18.56 4.36
CA LYS A 64 -3.26 18.71 2.89
C LYS A 64 -4.02 17.62 2.12
N VAL A 65 -4.70 16.71 2.82
CA VAL A 65 -5.49 15.66 2.18
C VAL A 65 -6.81 16.23 1.70
N THR A 66 -7.07 16.13 0.40
CA THR A 66 -8.31 16.60 -0.25
C THR A 66 -9.17 15.47 -0.78
N ARG A 67 -8.58 14.28 -0.95
CA ARG A 67 -9.22 13.12 -1.60
C ARG A 67 -10.05 12.26 -0.66
N PHE A 68 -9.78 12.38 0.65
CA PHE A 68 -10.41 11.57 1.68
C PHE A 68 -10.86 12.45 2.83
N LYS A 69 -11.89 12.00 3.52
CA LYS A 69 -12.35 12.52 4.82
C LYS A 69 -12.47 11.37 5.81
N VAL A 70 -12.51 11.69 7.09
CA VAL A 70 -12.78 10.72 8.15
C VAL A 70 -14.11 10.02 7.89
N GLY A 71 -14.11 8.70 8.01
CA GLY A 71 -15.26 7.84 7.74
C GLY A 71 -15.29 7.22 6.33
N ASP A 72 -14.54 7.74 5.36
CA ASP A 72 -14.47 7.15 4.01
C ASP A 72 -13.87 5.74 4.06
N LEU A 73 -14.32 4.87 3.14
CA LEU A 73 -13.66 3.59 2.90
C LEU A 73 -12.46 3.81 1.99
N ALA A 74 -11.34 3.24 2.38
CA ALA A 74 -10.09 3.31 1.64
C ALA A 74 -9.39 1.95 1.62
N ALA A 75 -8.69 1.68 0.52
CA ALA A 75 -7.87 0.48 0.37
C ALA A 75 -6.40 0.84 0.14
N VAL A 76 -5.51 -0.06 0.53
CA VAL A 76 -4.06 0.04 0.28
C VAL A 76 -3.58 -1.28 -0.31
N GLY A 77 -2.89 -1.19 -1.45
CA GLY A 77 -2.33 -2.33 -2.16
C GLY A 77 -0.88 -2.64 -1.76
N CYS A 78 -0.09 -3.07 -2.74
CA CYS A 78 1.29 -3.55 -2.54
C CYS A 78 2.30 -2.45 -2.22
N MET A 79 1.95 -1.17 -2.41
CA MET A 79 2.87 -0.04 -2.30
C MET A 79 2.32 1.05 -1.40
N VAL A 80 3.19 1.67 -0.63
CA VAL A 80 2.86 2.79 0.29
C VAL A 80 3.67 4.06 0.01
N ASP A 81 4.72 3.99 -0.82
CA ASP A 81 5.52 5.16 -1.21
C ASP A 81 6.32 4.91 -2.49
N SER A 82 6.81 6.00 -3.11
CA SER A 82 7.73 6.02 -4.23
C SER A 82 8.61 7.28 -4.17
N CYS A 83 9.52 7.48 -5.12
CA CYS A 83 10.31 8.72 -5.15
C CYS A 83 9.51 9.93 -5.66
N ARG A 84 8.45 9.74 -6.45
CA ARG A 84 7.56 10.76 -7.05
C ARG A 84 8.25 11.77 -8.01
N GLU A 85 9.52 11.56 -8.30
CA GLU A 85 10.34 12.49 -9.11
C GLU A 85 10.94 11.86 -10.38
N CYS A 86 11.08 10.53 -10.44
CA CYS A 86 11.58 9.83 -11.63
C CYS A 86 10.54 9.86 -12.77
N VAL A 87 10.98 9.48 -13.96
CA VAL A 87 10.13 9.47 -15.16
C VAL A 87 8.90 8.60 -14.94
N ASP A 88 9.09 7.38 -14.39
CA ASP A 88 7.98 6.46 -14.13
C ASP A 88 6.94 7.06 -13.17
N CYS A 89 7.38 7.67 -12.07
CA CYS A 89 6.47 8.32 -11.11
C CYS A 89 5.71 9.51 -11.75
N LYS A 90 6.35 10.28 -12.60
CA LYS A 90 5.71 11.41 -13.32
C LYS A 90 4.70 10.95 -14.37
N GLU A 91 4.79 9.69 -14.79
CA GLU A 91 3.88 9.05 -15.75
C GLU A 91 2.82 8.16 -15.06
N ASP A 92 2.66 8.25 -13.73
CA ASP A 92 1.76 7.40 -12.92
C ASP A 92 2.09 5.90 -13.04
N LEU A 93 3.38 5.59 -13.10
CA LEU A 93 3.94 4.24 -13.24
C LEU A 93 4.84 3.90 -12.05
N GLU A 94 4.44 4.27 -10.84
CA GLU A 94 5.22 4.12 -9.61
C GLU A 94 5.66 2.69 -9.32
N GLN A 95 4.96 1.70 -9.86
CA GLN A 95 5.34 0.28 -9.75
C GLN A 95 6.69 -0.05 -10.40
N PHE A 96 7.18 0.81 -11.31
CA PHE A 96 8.50 0.70 -11.94
C PHE A 96 9.55 1.60 -11.28
N CYS A 97 9.17 2.37 -10.27
CA CYS A 97 10.10 3.22 -9.55
C CYS A 97 11.11 2.36 -8.77
N SER A 98 12.41 2.57 -9.02
CA SER A 98 13.49 1.86 -8.31
C SER A 98 13.55 2.17 -6.81
N LYS A 99 12.85 3.24 -6.37
CA LYS A 99 12.73 3.65 -4.96
C LYS A 99 11.31 3.44 -4.42
N SER A 100 10.51 2.54 -5.04
CA SER A 100 9.20 2.18 -4.53
C SER A 100 9.31 1.50 -3.17
N VAL A 101 8.31 1.71 -2.32
CA VAL A 101 8.27 1.15 -0.97
C VAL A 101 7.07 0.22 -0.86
N GLY A 102 7.34 -1.04 -0.55
CA GLY A 102 6.30 -2.04 -0.32
C GLY A 102 5.52 -1.77 0.95
N THR A 103 4.27 -2.20 0.98
CA THR A 103 3.36 -2.08 2.13
C THR A 103 3.91 -2.81 3.36
N TYR A 104 4.64 -3.90 3.14
CA TYR A 104 5.50 -4.55 4.12
C TYR A 104 6.81 -4.99 3.45
N ALA A 105 7.77 -5.41 4.23
CA ALA A 105 9.13 -5.75 3.79
C ALA A 105 9.83 -4.63 2.99
N GLY A 106 9.31 -3.42 3.06
CA GLY A 106 9.94 -2.19 2.57
C GLY A 106 10.60 -1.42 3.70
N PHE A 107 10.96 -0.17 3.44
CA PHE A 107 11.61 0.71 4.41
C PHE A 107 10.91 2.06 4.49
N ASP A 108 10.32 2.35 5.66
CA ASP A 108 9.71 3.65 5.97
C ASP A 108 10.81 4.66 6.27
N LYS A 109 10.99 5.63 5.38
CA LYS A 109 12.03 6.66 5.50
C LYS A 109 11.77 7.65 6.64
N VAL A 110 10.50 7.82 7.04
CA VAL A 110 10.10 8.73 8.12
C VAL A 110 10.44 8.13 9.47
N LEU A 111 10.10 6.85 9.66
CA LEU A 111 10.40 6.13 10.90
C LEU A 111 11.82 5.54 10.92
N ASN A 112 12.50 5.49 9.78
CA ASN A 112 13.78 4.79 9.61
C ASN A 112 13.67 3.32 10.08
N LYS A 113 12.60 2.63 9.69
CA LYS A 113 12.25 1.28 10.12
C LYS A 113 11.62 0.48 8.97
N PRO A 114 11.57 -0.85 9.06
CA PRO A 114 10.81 -1.66 8.12
C PRO A 114 9.33 -1.26 8.07
N THR A 115 8.72 -1.36 6.89
CA THR A 115 7.27 -1.24 6.75
C THR A 115 6.59 -2.53 7.21
N TYR A 116 5.40 -2.36 7.80
CA TYR A 116 4.55 -3.44 8.29
C TYR A 116 3.18 -3.37 7.62
N GLY A 117 2.66 -4.52 7.22
CA GLY A 117 1.45 -4.64 6.43
C GLY A 117 0.15 -4.62 7.21
N GLY A 118 -0.86 -5.15 6.54
CA GLY A 118 -2.27 -5.04 6.93
C GLY A 118 -2.76 -6.09 7.91
N TYR A 119 -1.96 -7.10 8.27
CA TYR A 119 -2.32 -7.99 9.39
C TYR A 119 -2.09 -7.30 10.73
N SER A 120 -2.65 -6.09 10.82
CA SER A 120 -2.57 -5.18 11.94
C SER A 120 -3.87 -4.36 12.07
N LYS A 121 -4.00 -3.60 13.14
CA LYS A 121 -5.23 -2.83 13.39
C LYS A 121 -5.34 -1.54 12.57
N GLN A 122 -4.21 -0.94 12.20
CA GLN A 122 -4.18 0.36 11.53
C GLN A 122 -3.01 0.45 10.57
N ILE A 123 -3.14 1.27 9.52
CA ILE A 123 -2.03 1.69 8.65
C ILE A 123 -2.06 3.21 8.48
N VAL A 124 -0.88 3.83 8.35
CA VAL A 124 -0.72 5.23 7.97
C VAL A 124 0.04 5.27 6.66
N VAL A 125 -0.54 5.94 5.66
CA VAL A 125 -0.03 5.97 4.30
C VAL A 125 -0.30 7.33 3.66
N ASP A 126 0.58 7.76 2.76
CA ASP A 126 0.27 8.95 1.94
C ASP A 126 -0.99 8.70 1.11
N SER A 127 -1.88 9.69 1.09
CA SER A 127 -3.17 9.61 0.40
C SER A 127 -3.06 9.30 -1.09
N HIS A 128 -1.90 9.53 -1.72
CA HIS A 128 -1.61 9.16 -3.10
C HIS A 128 -1.68 7.65 -3.32
N PHE A 129 -1.23 6.86 -2.34
CA PHE A 129 -1.22 5.39 -2.39
C PHE A 129 -2.47 4.75 -1.78
N ALA A 130 -3.40 5.56 -1.27
CA ALA A 130 -4.72 5.08 -0.86
C ALA A 130 -5.70 5.12 -2.03
N LEU A 131 -6.48 4.06 -2.19
CA LEU A 131 -7.51 3.90 -3.22
C LEU A 131 -8.88 4.14 -2.61
N ARG A 132 -9.70 4.95 -3.27
CA ARG A 132 -11.09 5.16 -2.85
C ARG A 132 -11.93 3.96 -3.26
N ILE A 133 -12.71 3.44 -2.34
CA ILE A 133 -13.67 2.38 -2.61
C ILE A 133 -15.00 3.04 -3.01
N PRO A 134 -15.59 2.67 -4.16
CA PRO A 134 -16.91 3.13 -4.55
C PRO A 134 -17.97 2.74 -3.54
N ASP A 135 -18.98 3.60 -3.39
CA ASP A 135 -20.15 3.30 -2.56
C ASP A 135 -20.90 2.07 -3.12
N GLY A 136 -21.43 1.26 -2.21
CA GLY A 136 -22.21 0.06 -2.56
C GLY A 136 -21.40 -1.22 -2.80
N LEU A 137 -20.06 -1.17 -2.77
CA LEU A 137 -19.25 -2.40 -2.73
C LEU A 137 -19.24 -2.98 -1.32
N ASP A 138 -19.42 -4.30 -1.24
CA ASP A 138 -19.19 -5.03 0.02
C ASP A 138 -17.70 -4.92 0.40
N PRO A 139 -17.38 -4.35 1.57
CA PRO A 139 -16.02 -4.18 2.01
C PRO A 139 -15.21 -5.49 2.09
N ALA A 140 -15.84 -6.60 2.50
CA ALA A 140 -15.16 -7.88 2.58
C ALA A 140 -14.76 -8.41 1.20
N ALA A 141 -15.63 -8.25 0.21
CA ALA A 141 -15.37 -8.65 -1.17
C ALA A 141 -14.39 -7.68 -1.89
N ALA A 142 -14.31 -6.44 -1.44
CA ALA A 142 -13.45 -5.43 -2.03
C ALA A 142 -11.98 -5.52 -1.54
N ALA A 143 -11.70 -6.15 -0.41
CA ALA A 143 -10.35 -6.24 0.16
C ALA A 143 -9.32 -6.90 -0.77
N PRO A 144 -9.61 -7.97 -1.53
CA PRO A 144 -8.64 -8.57 -2.46
C PRO A 144 -8.46 -7.80 -3.78
N LEU A 145 -9.24 -6.74 -4.05
CA LEU A 145 -9.16 -5.99 -5.31
C LEU A 145 -7.97 -5.03 -5.45
N PRO A 146 -7.32 -4.51 -4.37
CA PRO A 146 -6.20 -3.59 -4.45
C PRO A 146 -4.86 -4.14 -4.95
N PRO A 147 -4.61 -5.45 -5.12
CA PRO A 147 -3.31 -5.93 -5.58
C PRO A 147 -2.94 -5.30 -6.94
N GLY A 148 -1.79 -4.67 -6.99
CA GLY A 148 -1.30 -3.98 -8.18
C GLY A 148 -1.89 -2.59 -8.35
N GLY A 149 -2.10 -1.87 -7.25
CA GLY A 149 -2.63 -0.51 -7.20
C GLY A 149 -2.21 0.31 -8.40
N ARG A 150 -3.10 0.41 -9.39
CA ARG A 150 -2.92 1.35 -10.47
C ARG A 150 -3.06 2.74 -9.85
N ALA A 151 -1.96 3.42 -9.78
CA ALA A 151 -2.02 4.85 -9.78
C ALA A 151 -3.05 5.28 -10.82
N ARG A 152 -3.86 6.26 -10.45
CA ARG A 152 -5.00 6.76 -11.20
C ARG A 152 -4.75 6.83 -12.71
N ARG A 153 -5.63 6.28 -13.50
CA ARG A 153 -5.87 6.84 -14.83
C ARG A 153 -6.54 8.19 -14.64
N SER A 154 -5.82 9.27 -14.93
CA SER A 154 -6.46 10.54 -15.15
C SER A 154 -7.47 10.37 -16.31
N PRO A 155 -8.75 10.76 -16.14
CA PRO A 155 -9.67 10.78 -17.26
C PRO A 155 -9.09 11.71 -18.33
N GLY A 156 -8.80 11.20 -19.52
CA GLY A 156 -8.46 12.04 -20.67
C GLY A 156 -7.08 11.88 -21.31
N ARG A 157 -6.20 11.04 -20.79
CA ARG A 157 -4.91 10.83 -21.49
C ARG A 157 -5.06 9.76 -22.59
N PRO A 158 -4.81 10.06 -23.88
CA PRO A 158 -4.83 9.07 -24.95
C PRO A 158 -3.75 8.01 -24.73
N ARG A 159 -4.03 6.75 -25.07
CA ARG A 159 -3.06 5.66 -25.03
C ARG A 159 -1.87 6.01 -25.92
N ARG A 160 -0.67 6.02 -25.33
CA ARG A 160 0.56 6.07 -26.12
C ARG A 160 0.65 4.79 -26.95
N PRO A 161 0.92 4.88 -28.26
CA PRO A 161 1.11 3.69 -29.08
C PRO A 161 2.32 2.88 -28.56
N PRO A 162 2.32 1.55 -28.72
CA PRO A 162 3.43 0.72 -28.30
C PRO A 162 4.72 1.18 -28.97
N SER A 163 5.78 1.34 -28.20
CA SER A 163 7.11 1.65 -28.72
C SER A 163 7.57 0.55 -29.68
N ARG A 164 8.01 0.91 -30.86
CA ARG A 164 8.61 -0.04 -31.82
C ARG A 164 9.81 -0.73 -31.18
N PRO A 165 10.00 -2.04 -31.42
CA PRO A 165 11.20 -2.74 -30.96
C PRO A 165 12.44 -2.07 -31.56
N ARG A 166 13.44 -1.82 -30.73
CA ARG A 166 14.76 -1.37 -31.21
C ARG A 166 15.37 -2.56 -31.98
N ARG A 167 15.76 -2.27 -33.23
CA ARG A 167 16.60 -3.18 -34.02
C ARG A 167 18.00 -3.20 -33.44
#